data_7f2c55c3bc77a8276d3bfced0d033598
#
_entry.id   7f2c55c3bc77a8276d3bfced0d033598
#
_cell.length_a   1.000
_cell.length_b   1.000
_cell.length_c   1.000
_cell.angle_alpha   90.00
_cell.angle_beta   90.00
_cell.angle_gamma   90.00
#
_symmetry.space_group_name_H-M   'P 1'
#
loop_
_entity.id
_entity.type
_entity.pdbx_description
1 polymer ?
#
loop_
_entity_poly.entity_id
_entity_poly.type
_entity_poly.pdbx_seq_one_letter_code
_entity_poly.pdbx_strand_id
1 'polypeptide(L)'
;MEWMKGVPVAAAITARVADTIKKTGMRPPHLAIVRAGCRPDDMAYERGASKRLEEAGIRCSVCALEETVSQEEFLKVFDALNGDDDVDGILVLRPLPPQLDASAIEERIDPKKDVDGISPVNMARIYAGRRDGFAPCTAEAV
;
A
#
# COMPACT_ATOMS: atom_id res chain seq x y z
N MET A 1 5.11 30.77 -16.80
CA MET A 1 5.49 29.38 -16.41
C MET A 1 4.74 29.06 -15.12
N GLU A 2 3.75 28.18 -15.19
CA GLU A 2 2.94 27.82 -14.02
C GLU A 2 3.57 26.61 -13.34
N TRP A 3 3.83 26.71 -12.04
CA TRP A 3 4.40 25.60 -11.28
C TRP A 3 3.30 24.61 -10.89
N MET A 4 3.33 23.41 -11.44
CA MET A 4 2.43 22.33 -11.02
C MET A 4 2.85 21.82 -9.63
N LYS A 5 2.11 22.27 -8.61
CA LYS A 5 2.35 21.84 -7.21
C LYS A 5 1.44 20.64 -6.90
N GLY A 6 2.03 19.51 -6.47
CA GLY A 6 1.27 18.33 -6.08
C GLY A 6 0.43 18.51 -4.79
N VAL A 7 0.80 19.46 -3.92
CA VAL A 7 0.11 19.66 -2.63
C VAL A 7 -1.39 19.93 -2.75
N PRO A 8 -1.87 20.85 -3.60
CA PRO A 8 -3.31 21.07 -3.75
C PRO A 8 -4.06 19.86 -4.31
N VAL A 9 -3.43 19.12 -5.23
CA VAL A 9 -4.00 17.89 -5.81
C VAL A 9 -4.13 16.81 -4.74
N ALA A 10 -3.08 16.57 -3.96
CA ALA A 10 -3.10 15.61 -2.87
C ALA A 10 -4.16 15.97 -1.81
N ALA A 11 -4.30 17.26 -1.46
CA ALA A 11 -5.32 17.72 -0.53
C ALA A 11 -6.75 17.47 -1.06
N ALA A 12 -6.99 17.74 -2.35
CA ALA A 12 -8.28 17.50 -3.00
C ALA A 12 -8.62 16.00 -3.02
N ILE A 13 -7.65 15.13 -3.32
CA ILE A 13 -7.82 13.67 -3.29
C ILE A 13 -8.17 13.21 -1.87
N THR A 14 -7.40 13.66 -0.86
CA THR A 14 -7.64 13.31 0.55
C THR A 14 -9.05 13.71 0.99
N ALA A 15 -9.49 14.93 0.67
CA ALA A 15 -10.82 15.42 1.02
C ALA A 15 -11.92 14.59 0.32
N ARG A 16 -11.75 14.25 -0.96
CA ARG A 16 -12.69 13.42 -1.71
C ARG A 16 -12.81 12.01 -1.11
N VAL A 17 -11.70 11.40 -0.73
CA VAL A 17 -11.66 10.06 -0.11
C VAL A 17 -12.39 10.11 1.25
N ALA A 18 -12.05 11.08 2.10
CA ALA A 18 -12.70 11.26 3.40
C ALA A 18 -14.22 11.44 3.29
N ASP A 19 -14.67 12.25 2.32
CA ASP A 19 -16.09 12.46 2.05
C ASP A 19 -16.77 11.17 1.56
N THR A 20 -16.12 10.42 0.69
CA THR A 20 -16.62 9.12 0.20
C THR A 20 -16.78 8.13 1.36
N ILE A 21 -15.78 7.98 2.21
CA ILE A 21 -15.85 7.08 3.39
C ILE A 21 -17.03 7.47 4.29
N LYS A 22 -17.20 8.75 4.58
CA LYS A 22 -18.33 9.23 5.39
C LYS A 22 -19.69 8.92 4.77
N LYS A 23 -19.82 9.03 3.44
CA LYS A 23 -21.08 8.80 2.72
C LYS A 23 -21.45 7.32 2.63
N THR A 24 -20.49 6.41 2.64
CA THR A 24 -20.78 4.97 2.55
C THR A 24 -21.43 4.41 3.80
N GLY A 25 -21.21 5.03 4.97
CA GLY A 25 -21.62 4.49 6.27
C GLY A 25 -20.98 3.15 6.64
N MET A 26 -20.01 2.70 5.85
CA MET A 26 -19.23 1.48 6.12
C MET A 26 -18.14 1.72 7.17
N ARG A 27 -17.54 0.64 7.68
CA ARG A 27 -16.34 0.78 8.51
C ARG A 27 -15.24 1.52 7.75
N PRO A 28 -14.39 2.28 8.43
CA PRO A 28 -13.21 2.86 7.80
C PRO A 28 -12.34 1.77 7.14
N PRO A 29 -11.88 1.98 5.91
CA PRO A 29 -10.92 1.06 5.28
C PRO A 29 -9.65 0.93 6.13
N HIS A 30 -8.97 -0.21 6.03
CA HIS A 30 -7.76 -0.49 6.77
C HIS A 30 -6.60 -0.85 5.85
N LEU A 31 -5.54 -0.05 5.87
CA LEU A 31 -4.29 -0.31 5.18
C LEU A 31 -3.24 -0.84 6.16
N ALA A 32 -2.65 -1.98 5.84
CA ALA A 32 -1.47 -2.50 6.52
C ALA A 32 -0.20 -2.11 5.74
N ILE A 33 0.70 -1.37 6.38
CA ILE A 33 2.04 -1.09 5.85
C ILE A 33 2.99 -2.15 6.37
N VAL A 34 3.70 -2.84 5.48
CA VAL A 34 4.67 -3.88 5.83
C VAL A 34 6.08 -3.39 5.48
N ARG A 35 6.99 -3.44 6.43
CA ARG A 35 8.42 -3.16 6.21
C ARG A 35 9.32 -4.15 6.92
N ALA A 36 10.51 -4.34 6.39
CA ALA A 36 11.59 -5.08 7.03
C ALA A 36 12.79 -4.15 7.24
N GLY A 37 13.23 -4.00 8.49
CA GLY A 37 14.24 -3.04 8.89
C GLY A 37 13.69 -1.66 9.26
N CYS A 38 14.59 -0.70 9.45
CA CYS A 38 14.27 0.65 9.92
C CYS A 38 15.07 1.73 9.15
N ARG A 39 15.14 1.61 7.84
CA ARG A 39 15.82 2.60 7.01
C ARG A 39 15.17 3.98 7.19
N PRO A 40 15.96 5.06 7.28
CA PRO A 40 15.43 6.41 7.50
C PRO A 40 14.37 6.83 6.48
N ASP A 41 14.56 6.46 5.21
CA ASP A 41 13.63 6.77 4.12
C ASP A 41 12.29 6.04 4.29
N ASP A 42 12.33 4.75 4.65
CA ASP A 42 11.13 3.95 4.91
C ASP A 42 10.35 4.52 6.10
N MET A 43 11.05 4.90 7.16
CA MET A 43 10.46 5.52 8.35
C MET A 43 9.85 6.89 8.04
N ALA A 44 10.47 7.67 7.17
CA ALA A 44 9.93 8.96 6.74
C ALA A 44 8.68 8.78 5.88
N TYR A 45 8.71 7.81 4.95
CA TYR A 45 7.57 7.46 4.11
C TYR A 45 6.40 6.94 4.95
N GLU A 46 6.65 5.98 5.85
CA GLU A 46 5.65 5.41 6.77
C GLU A 46 4.92 6.51 7.55
N ARG A 47 5.69 7.43 8.17
CA ARG A 47 5.09 8.55 8.91
C ARG A 47 4.22 9.45 8.03
N GLY A 48 4.71 9.75 6.83
CA GLY A 48 3.98 10.59 5.86
C GLY A 48 2.70 9.91 5.36
N ALA A 49 2.79 8.63 5.05
CA ALA A 49 1.66 7.81 4.60
C ALA A 49 0.61 7.66 5.71
N SER A 50 1.03 7.26 6.92
CA SER A 50 0.12 7.09 8.07
C SER A 50 -0.66 8.36 8.37
N LYS A 51 0.03 9.50 8.41
CA LYS A 51 -0.64 10.80 8.61
C LYS A 51 -1.67 11.10 7.51
N ARG A 52 -1.32 10.84 6.25
CA ARG A 52 -2.22 11.08 5.12
C ARG A 52 -3.44 10.17 5.15
N LEU A 53 -3.24 8.90 5.50
CA LEU A 53 -4.33 7.93 5.65
C LEU A 53 -5.28 8.34 6.79
N GLU A 54 -4.76 8.75 7.92
CA GLU A 54 -5.54 9.25 9.06
C GLU A 54 -6.37 10.49 8.67
N GLU A 55 -5.77 11.46 7.97
CA GLU A 55 -6.48 12.64 7.43
C GLU A 55 -7.61 12.25 6.47
N ALA A 56 -7.45 11.16 5.73
CA ALA A 56 -8.47 10.61 4.83
C ALA A 56 -9.53 9.76 5.54
N GLY A 57 -9.37 9.47 6.82
CA GLY A 57 -10.26 8.60 7.58
C GLY A 57 -10.05 7.11 7.32
N ILE A 58 -8.85 6.73 6.88
CA ILE A 58 -8.42 5.35 6.65
C ILE A 58 -7.63 4.89 7.88
N ARG A 59 -7.95 3.71 8.43
CA ARG A 59 -7.14 3.09 9.48
C ARG A 59 -5.81 2.64 8.89
N CYS A 60 -4.73 2.83 9.63
CA CYS A 60 -3.40 2.40 9.25
C CYS A 60 -2.78 1.56 10.36
N SER A 61 -2.28 0.39 10.03
CA SER A 61 -1.42 -0.40 10.91
C SER A 61 -0.06 -0.59 10.26
N VAL A 62 0.97 -0.68 11.10
CA VAL A 62 2.35 -0.90 10.65
C VAL A 62 2.81 -2.25 11.16
N CYS A 63 3.15 -3.14 10.24
CA CYS A 63 3.82 -4.39 10.49
C CYS A 63 5.32 -4.21 10.27
N ALA A 64 6.03 -3.87 11.35
CA ALA A 64 7.46 -3.65 11.33
C ALA A 64 8.18 -4.95 11.68
N LEU A 65 8.93 -5.50 10.74
CA LEU A 65 9.75 -6.69 10.92
C LEU A 65 11.22 -6.29 11.05
N GLU A 66 12.00 -7.14 11.71
CA GLU A 66 13.45 -6.93 11.81
C GLU A 66 14.11 -7.02 10.44
N GLU A 67 15.22 -6.29 10.25
CA GLU A 67 15.99 -6.32 8.99
C GLU A 67 16.50 -7.73 8.67
N THR A 68 16.74 -8.54 9.71
CA THR A 68 17.23 -9.91 9.61
C THR A 68 16.14 -10.96 9.52
N VAL A 69 14.85 -10.54 9.37
CA VAL A 69 13.72 -11.47 9.26
C VAL A 69 13.95 -12.48 8.13
N SER A 70 13.65 -13.74 8.38
CA SER A 70 13.73 -14.78 7.37
C SER A 70 12.59 -14.66 6.35
N GLN A 71 12.79 -15.20 5.15
CA GLN A 71 11.75 -15.29 4.14
C GLN A 71 10.50 -16.01 4.66
N GLU A 72 10.68 -17.10 5.41
CA GLU A 72 9.56 -17.87 5.96
C GLU A 72 8.74 -17.06 6.96
N GLU A 73 9.40 -16.38 7.90
CA GLU A 73 8.72 -15.52 8.89
C GLU A 73 8.04 -14.33 8.23
N PHE A 74 8.69 -13.71 7.24
CA PHE A 74 8.08 -12.62 6.48
C PHE A 74 6.80 -13.10 5.79
N LEU A 75 6.85 -14.21 5.06
CA LEU A 75 5.69 -14.75 4.34
C LEU A 75 4.58 -15.19 5.29
N LYS A 76 4.90 -15.75 6.47
CA LYS A 76 3.89 -16.10 7.47
C LYS A 76 3.10 -14.88 7.94
N VAL A 77 3.78 -13.77 8.22
CA VAL A 77 3.12 -12.51 8.61
C VAL A 77 2.33 -11.94 7.44
N PHE A 78 2.90 -11.97 6.25
CA PHE A 78 2.27 -11.49 5.03
C PHE A 78 0.99 -12.26 4.69
N ASP A 79 1.01 -13.59 4.80
CA ASP A 79 -0.16 -14.44 4.59
C ASP A 79 -1.26 -14.16 5.62
N ALA A 80 -0.89 -13.88 6.87
CA ALA A 80 -1.85 -13.50 7.88
C ALA A 80 -2.59 -12.19 7.51
N LEU A 81 -1.88 -11.20 6.96
CA LEU A 81 -2.49 -9.96 6.46
C LEU A 81 -3.36 -10.19 5.21
N ASN A 82 -2.92 -11.07 4.31
CA ASN A 82 -3.72 -11.46 3.14
C ASN A 82 -5.04 -12.13 3.54
N GLY A 83 -5.00 -12.97 4.57
CA GLY A 83 -6.18 -13.71 5.06
C GLY A 83 -7.07 -12.94 6.03
N ASP A 84 -6.66 -11.76 6.49
CA ASP A 84 -7.42 -10.96 7.46
C ASP A 84 -8.49 -10.12 6.75
N ASP A 85 -9.76 -10.44 6.97
CA ASP A 85 -10.90 -9.69 6.40
C ASP A 85 -11.02 -8.25 6.91
N ASP A 86 -10.32 -7.90 8.00
CA ASP A 86 -10.26 -6.54 8.52
C ASP A 86 -9.22 -5.66 7.80
N VAL A 87 -8.32 -6.26 7.03
CA VAL A 87 -7.32 -5.58 6.19
C VAL A 87 -7.85 -5.45 4.77
N ASP A 88 -8.04 -4.23 4.29
CA ASP A 88 -8.54 -3.93 2.93
C ASP A 88 -7.41 -3.69 1.92
N GLY A 89 -6.23 -3.31 2.39
CA GLY A 89 -5.07 -3.06 1.54
C GLY A 89 -3.75 -3.37 2.23
N ILE A 90 -2.76 -3.76 1.44
CA ILE A 90 -1.40 -4.04 1.91
C ILE A 90 -0.42 -3.22 1.07
N LEU A 91 0.44 -2.47 1.76
CA LEU A 91 1.54 -1.71 1.15
C LEU A 91 2.87 -2.25 1.67
N VAL A 92 3.68 -2.78 0.77
CA VAL A 92 5.02 -3.29 1.10
C VAL A 92 6.06 -2.22 0.80
N LEU A 93 6.79 -1.75 1.82
CA LEU A 93 7.89 -0.79 1.60
C LEU A 93 9.09 -1.50 0.98
N ARG A 94 9.62 -0.91 -0.07
CA ARG A 94 10.76 -1.43 -0.84
C ARG A 94 11.90 -0.40 -0.93
N PRO A 95 13.15 -0.81 -1.14
CA PRO A 95 13.61 -2.20 -1.37
C PRO A 95 13.61 -3.04 -0.09
N LEU A 96 13.34 -4.33 -0.26
CA LEU A 96 13.43 -5.31 0.81
C LEU A 96 14.89 -5.69 1.11
N PRO A 97 15.21 -6.17 2.31
CA PRO A 97 16.49 -6.78 2.61
C PRO A 97 16.86 -7.92 1.65
N PRO A 98 18.15 -8.12 1.33
CA PRO A 98 18.57 -9.00 0.24
C PRO A 98 18.25 -10.49 0.45
N GLN A 99 17.97 -10.92 1.68
CA GLN A 99 17.56 -12.30 1.97
C GLN A 99 16.08 -12.56 1.65
N LEU A 100 15.29 -11.49 1.38
CA LEU A 100 13.89 -11.62 1.02
C LEU A 100 13.72 -11.64 -0.50
N ASP A 101 13.03 -12.65 -0.99
CA ASP A 101 12.64 -12.76 -2.40
C ASP A 101 11.40 -11.90 -2.66
N ALA A 102 11.61 -10.77 -3.31
CA ALA A 102 10.54 -9.85 -3.67
C ALA A 102 9.52 -10.49 -4.62
N SER A 103 9.97 -11.35 -5.56
CA SER A 103 9.07 -12.01 -6.51
C SER A 103 8.09 -12.94 -5.80
N ALA A 104 8.56 -13.69 -4.80
CA ALA A 104 7.70 -14.55 -4.00
C ALA A 104 6.61 -13.76 -3.22
N ILE A 105 6.90 -12.52 -2.84
CA ILE A 105 5.96 -11.62 -2.16
C ILE A 105 4.95 -11.05 -3.17
N GLU A 106 5.43 -10.61 -4.33
CA GLU A 106 4.60 -10.06 -5.42
C GLU A 106 3.61 -11.11 -5.98
N GLU A 107 4.02 -12.37 -6.06
CA GLU A 107 3.13 -13.47 -6.48
C GLU A 107 2.09 -13.84 -5.41
N ARG A 108 2.36 -13.54 -4.15
CA ARG A 108 1.56 -13.98 -3.01
C ARG A 108 0.51 -12.97 -2.56
N ILE A 109 0.67 -11.69 -2.90
CA ILE A 109 -0.28 -10.66 -2.51
C ILE A 109 -1.66 -10.93 -3.12
N ASP A 110 -2.72 -10.81 -2.30
CA ASP A 110 -4.09 -10.81 -2.84
C ASP A 110 -4.24 -9.59 -3.79
N PRO A 111 -4.54 -9.81 -5.07
CA PRO A 111 -4.71 -8.71 -6.03
C PRO A 111 -5.77 -7.69 -5.63
N LYS A 112 -6.70 -8.03 -4.74
CA LYS A 112 -7.71 -7.11 -4.20
C LYS A 112 -7.17 -6.21 -3.10
N LYS A 113 -6.08 -6.63 -2.43
CA LYS A 113 -5.41 -5.88 -1.35
C LYS A 113 -4.12 -5.20 -1.81
N ASP A 114 -3.73 -5.42 -3.06
CA ASP A 114 -2.53 -4.88 -3.69
C ASP A 114 -2.72 -3.42 -4.09
N VAL A 115 -2.51 -2.51 -3.15
CA VAL A 115 -2.74 -1.07 -3.39
C VAL A 115 -1.65 -0.38 -4.21
N ASP A 116 -0.50 -1.03 -4.42
CA ASP A 116 0.62 -0.49 -5.21
C ASP A 116 0.78 -1.17 -6.59
N GLY A 117 -0.11 -2.12 -6.92
CA GLY A 117 -0.14 -2.78 -8.21
C GLY A 117 1.08 -3.65 -8.50
N ILE A 118 1.66 -4.26 -7.45
CA ILE A 118 2.87 -5.08 -7.57
C ILE A 118 2.59 -6.52 -8.01
N SER A 119 1.34 -6.98 -7.89
CA SER A 119 1.00 -8.36 -8.25
C SER A 119 1.03 -8.58 -9.75
N PRO A 120 1.52 -9.75 -10.22
CA PRO A 120 1.46 -10.12 -11.64
C PRO A 120 0.03 -10.07 -12.19
N VAL A 121 -0.97 -10.35 -11.36
CA VAL A 121 -2.39 -10.31 -11.74
C VAL A 121 -2.84 -8.88 -12.08
N ASN A 122 -2.54 -7.90 -11.21
CA ASN A 122 -2.88 -6.50 -11.48
C ASN A 122 -2.08 -5.95 -12.67
N MET A 123 -0.79 -6.27 -12.76
CA MET A 123 0.04 -5.91 -13.93
C MET A 123 -0.55 -6.46 -15.22
N ALA A 124 -0.96 -7.75 -15.26
CA ALA A 124 -1.59 -8.34 -16.44
C ALA A 124 -2.92 -7.67 -16.80
N ARG A 125 -3.73 -7.29 -15.80
CA ARG A 125 -4.99 -6.56 -16.03
C ARG A 125 -4.74 -5.20 -16.66
N ILE A 126 -3.77 -4.44 -16.15
CA ILE A 126 -3.40 -3.14 -16.71
C ILE A 126 -2.86 -3.29 -18.13
N TYR A 127 -1.97 -4.25 -18.37
CA TYR A 127 -1.45 -4.52 -19.71
C TYR A 127 -2.55 -4.89 -20.72
N ALA A 128 -3.57 -5.62 -20.28
CA ALA A 128 -4.74 -5.98 -21.09
C ALA A 128 -5.75 -4.84 -21.26
N GLY A 129 -5.48 -3.63 -20.75
CA GLY A 129 -6.39 -2.48 -20.80
C GLY A 129 -7.65 -2.62 -19.93
N ARG A 130 -7.63 -3.51 -18.95
CA ARG A 130 -8.75 -3.71 -18.00
C ARG A 130 -8.77 -2.60 -16.96
N ARG A 131 -9.97 -2.31 -16.43
CA ARG A 131 -10.19 -1.26 -15.43
C ARG A 131 -10.46 -1.81 -14.02
N ASP A 132 -10.38 -3.12 -13.85
CA ASP A 132 -10.61 -3.83 -12.59
C ASP A 132 -9.31 -4.28 -11.91
N GLY A 133 -8.17 -3.72 -12.31
CA GLY A 133 -6.86 -3.89 -11.69
C GLY A 133 -6.39 -2.59 -11.02
N PHE A 134 -5.53 -2.73 -10.03
CA PHE A 134 -4.83 -1.61 -9.43
C PHE A 134 -3.57 -1.30 -10.24
N ALA A 135 -3.46 -0.07 -10.70
CA ALA A 135 -2.24 0.40 -11.36
C ALA A 135 -1.21 0.86 -10.32
N PRO A 136 0.09 0.79 -10.65
CA PRO A 136 1.13 1.37 -9.79
C PRO A 136 0.84 2.85 -9.53
N CYS A 137 0.75 3.23 -8.24
CA CYS A 137 0.38 4.58 -7.83
C CYS A 137 1.27 5.67 -8.44
N THR A 138 2.57 5.39 -8.61
CA THR A 138 3.52 6.33 -9.22
C THR A 138 3.19 6.59 -10.70
N ALA A 139 2.74 5.58 -11.44
CA ALA A 139 2.35 5.73 -12.84
C ALA A 139 1.01 6.50 -12.97
N GLU A 140 0.07 6.27 -12.05
CA GLU A 140 -1.20 7.03 -12.04
C GLU A 140 -1.06 8.50 -11.64
N ALA A 141 0.02 8.85 -10.93
CA ALA A 141 0.26 10.21 -10.47
C ALA A 141 0.86 11.14 -11.54
N VAL A 142 1.21 10.62 -12.71
CA VAL A 142 1.80 11.36 -13.84
C VAL A 142 0.74 11.71 -14.86
#